data_8b25b22d154cdb1a47915188a0e53380
#
_entry.id   8b25b22d154cdb1a47915188a0e53380
#
_cell.length_a   1.000
_cell.length_b   1.000
_cell.length_c   1.000
_cell.angle_alpha   90.00
_cell.angle_beta   90.00
_cell.angle_gamma   90.00
#
_symmetry.space_group_name_H-M   'P 1'
#
loop_
_entity.id
_entity.type
_entity.pdbx_description
1 polymer ?
#
loop_
_entity_poly.entity_id
_entity_poly.type
_entity_poly.pdbx_seq_one_letter_code
_entity_poly.pdbx_strand_id
1 'polypeptide(L)' 'MDELLERARNNPQSLTFKDLKQLVESAGFRLKRVRGSHHVYTREGIVEIINIQPKGKMAKPYQVRQVAGLIDKYGLLKER' A
#
# COMPACT_ATOMS: atom_id res chain seq x y z
N MET A 1 11.43 5.33 4.42
CA MET A 1 10.31 4.50 3.98
C MET A 1 10.72 3.25 3.26
N ASP A 2 11.96 3.18 2.88
CA ASP A 2 12.47 2.02 2.17
C ASP A 2 12.41 0.75 2.96
N GLU A 3 12.57 0.88 4.27
CA GLU A 3 12.50 -0.25 5.17
C GLU A 3 11.13 -0.92 5.11
N LEU A 4 10.08 -0.11 5.07
CA LEU A 4 8.73 -0.64 5.02
C LEU A 4 8.45 -1.27 3.65
N LEU A 5 8.97 -0.67 2.58
CA LEU A 5 8.82 -1.23 1.25
C LEU A 5 9.56 -2.56 1.16
N GLU A 6 10.75 -2.62 1.78
CA GLU A 6 11.53 -3.85 1.81
C GLU A 6 10.75 -4.97 2.50
N ARG A 7 10.14 -4.66 3.62
CA ARG A 7 9.31 -5.64 4.32
C ARG A 7 8.11 -6.07 3.48
N ALA A 8 7.53 -5.12 2.77
CA ALA A 8 6.39 -5.44 1.92
C ALA A 8 6.78 -6.41 0.81
N ARG A 9 7.97 -6.27 0.27
CA ARG A 9 8.45 -7.15 -0.79
C ARG A 9 8.82 -8.53 -0.26
N ASN A 10 9.55 -8.57 0.83
CA ASN A 10 10.19 -9.80 1.31
C ASN A 10 9.37 -10.55 2.34
N ASN A 11 8.52 -9.84 3.06
CA ASN A 11 7.79 -10.42 4.17
C ASN A 11 6.41 -9.78 4.28
N PRO A 12 5.60 -9.90 3.23
CA PRO A 12 4.31 -9.18 3.18
C PRO A 12 3.36 -9.54 4.32
N GLN A 13 3.48 -10.75 4.87
CA GLN A 13 2.61 -11.17 5.95
C GLN A 13 2.94 -10.49 7.28
N SER A 14 4.02 -9.73 7.33
CA SER A 14 4.43 -9.08 8.57
C SER A 14 3.84 -7.68 8.75
N LEU A 15 3.18 -7.14 7.75
CA LEU A 15 2.67 -5.78 7.85
C LEU A 15 1.32 -5.75 8.55
N THR A 16 1.16 -4.76 9.43
CA THR A 16 -0.16 -4.45 9.98
C THR A 16 -0.90 -3.62 8.94
N PHE A 17 -2.20 -3.48 9.14
CA PHE A 17 -2.98 -2.63 8.26
C PHE A 17 -2.50 -1.17 8.34
N LYS A 18 -2.12 -0.75 9.52
CA LYS A 18 -1.56 0.59 9.71
C LYS A 18 -0.29 0.77 8.90
N ASP A 19 0.57 -0.24 8.89
CA ASP A 19 1.79 -0.21 8.08
C ASP A 19 1.45 -0.07 6.60
N LEU A 20 0.48 -0.83 6.14
CA LEU A 20 0.11 -0.78 4.73
C LEU A 20 -0.45 0.57 4.35
N LYS A 21 -1.29 1.16 5.20
CA LYS A 21 -1.81 2.50 4.93
C LYS A 21 -0.67 3.50 4.84
N GLN A 22 0.29 3.39 5.73
CA GLN A 22 1.43 4.29 5.74
C GLN A 22 2.22 4.16 4.45
N LEU A 23 2.43 2.93 3.99
CA LEU A 23 3.15 2.70 2.75
C LEU A 23 2.42 3.30 1.55
N VAL A 24 1.11 3.11 1.48
CA VAL A 24 0.28 3.64 0.40
C VAL A 24 0.37 5.16 0.37
N GLU A 25 0.25 5.79 1.54
CA GLU A 25 0.28 7.24 1.63
C GLU A 25 1.66 7.78 1.31
N SER A 26 2.71 7.08 1.72
CA SER A 26 4.07 7.48 1.39
C SER A 26 4.33 7.46 -0.10
N ALA A 27 3.63 6.59 -0.80
CA ALA A 27 3.75 6.49 -2.26
C ALA A 27 2.94 7.57 -2.98
N GLY A 28 2.32 8.48 -2.24
CA GLY A 28 1.60 9.61 -2.84
C GLY A 28 0.14 9.35 -3.14
N PHE A 29 -0.37 8.21 -2.74
CA PHE A 29 -1.80 7.94 -2.91
C PHE A 29 -2.59 8.62 -1.81
N ARG A 30 -3.80 9.02 -2.13
CA ARG A 30 -4.68 9.68 -1.19
C ARG A 30 -5.95 8.89 -1.01
N LEU A 31 -6.44 8.87 0.22
CA LEU A 31 -7.68 8.18 0.53
C LEU A 31 -8.83 8.90 -0.15
N LYS A 32 -9.53 8.16 -1.02
CA LYS A 32 -10.66 8.71 -1.73
C LYS A 32 -11.95 8.45 -0.99
N ARG A 33 -12.10 7.25 -0.46
CA ARG A 33 -13.29 6.92 0.32
C ARG A 33 -13.08 5.66 1.13
N VAL A 34 -13.91 5.50 2.14
CA VAL A 34 -13.97 4.27 2.92
C VAL A 34 -15.39 3.77 2.81
N ARG A 35 -15.51 2.50 2.47
CA ARG A 35 -16.82 1.87 2.40
C ARG A 35 -16.75 0.56 3.17
N GLY A 36 -17.39 0.49 4.33
CA GLY A 36 -17.21 -0.62 5.24
C GLY A 36 -15.76 -0.68 5.64
N SER A 37 -15.12 -1.81 5.39
CA SER A 37 -13.70 -1.96 5.71
C SER A 37 -12.79 -1.69 4.50
N HIS A 38 -13.37 -1.33 3.36
CA HIS A 38 -12.60 -1.07 2.15
C HIS A 38 -12.12 0.37 2.12
N HIS A 39 -10.82 0.55 2.04
CA HIS A 39 -10.18 1.86 1.94
C HIS A 39 -9.67 2.02 0.52
N VAL A 40 -10.22 2.98 -0.20
CA VAL A 40 -9.90 3.19 -1.61
C VAL A 40 -9.00 4.40 -1.75
N TYR A 41 -7.85 4.19 -2.37
CA TYR A 41 -6.85 5.23 -2.57
C TYR A 41 -6.61 5.43 -4.05
N THR A 42 -6.33 6.68 -4.42
CA THR A 42 -5.99 7.03 -5.80
C THR A 42 -4.80 7.96 -5.79
N ARG A 43 -4.13 8.05 -6.92
CA ARG A 43 -3.06 8.99 -7.11
C ARG A 43 -3.16 9.56 -8.52
N GLU A 44 -3.04 10.88 -8.62
CA GLU A 44 -3.10 11.54 -9.90
C GLU A 44 -1.96 11.07 -10.79
N GLY A 45 -2.27 10.78 -12.04
CA GLY A 45 -1.27 10.29 -12.98
C GLY A 45 -1.10 8.78 -12.98
N ILE A 46 -1.76 8.08 -12.05
CA ILE A 46 -1.69 6.63 -11.99
C ILE A 46 -3.09 6.08 -12.16
N VAL A 47 -3.24 5.21 -13.14
CA VAL A 47 -4.54 4.66 -13.49
C VAL A 47 -5.06 3.69 -12.44
N GLU A 48 -4.16 2.93 -11.84
CA GLU A 48 -4.54 1.90 -10.89
C GLU A 48 -5.11 2.51 -9.62
N ILE A 49 -6.13 1.87 -9.09
CA ILE A 49 -6.75 2.25 -7.83
C ILE A 49 -6.35 1.22 -6.79
N ILE A 50 -5.99 1.68 -5.61
CA ILE A 50 -5.65 0.78 -4.52
C ILE A 50 -6.87 0.62 -3.63
N ASN A 51 -7.25 -0.62 -3.39
CA ASN A 51 -8.36 -0.95 -2.51
C ASN A 51 -7.84 -1.95 -1.49
N ILE A 52 -7.73 -1.50 -0.23
CA ILE A 52 -7.18 -2.34 0.82
C ILE A 52 -8.17 -2.45 1.97
N GLN A 53 -8.12 -3.57 2.67
CA GLN A 53 -8.96 -3.78 3.83
C GLN A 53 -8.19 -4.60 4.86
N PRO A 54 -8.49 -4.38 6.14
CA PRO A 54 -7.78 -5.10 7.19
C PRO A 54 -8.31 -6.50 7.36
N LYS A 55 -7.47 -7.34 7.94
CA LYS A 55 -7.85 -8.63 8.46
C LYS A 55 -7.45 -8.62 9.91
N GLY A 56 -8.41 -8.27 10.78
CA GLY A 56 -8.07 -7.97 12.15
C GLY A 56 -7.16 -6.75 12.17
N LYS A 57 -6.00 -6.88 12.80
CA LYS A 57 -5.00 -5.82 12.85
C LYS A 57 -4.09 -5.83 11.64
N MET A 58 -4.09 -6.92 10.89
CA MET A 58 -3.08 -7.15 9.87
C MET A 58 -3.56 -6.73 8.50
N ALA A 59 -2.60 -6.46 7.64
CA ALA A 59 -2.87 -6.27 6.23
C ALA A 59 -3.01 -7.64 5.57
N LYS A 60 -3.75 -7.69 4.48
CA LYS A 60 -3.83 -8.91 3.70
C LYS A 60 -2.58 -9.03 2.82
N PRO A 61 -1.85 -10.12 2.92
CA PRO A 61 -0.56 -10.20 2.21
C PRO A 61 -0.65 -9.96 0.71
N TYR A 62 -1.73 -10.44 0.06
CA TYR A 62 -1.81 -10.23 -1.37
C TYR A 62 -1.99 -8.76 -1.72
N GLN A 63 -2.62 -7.98 -0.83
CA GLN A 63 -2.77 -6.55 -1.05
C GLN A 63 -1.46 -5.83 -0.82
N VAL A 64 -0.67 -6.30 0.15
CA VAL A 64 0.67 -5.76 0.37
C VAL A 64 1.51 -5.95 -0.89
N ARG A 65 1.44 -7.14 -1.48
CA ARG A 65 2.21 -7.41 -2.71
C ARG A 65 1.74 -6.54 -3.86
N GLN A 66 0.45 -6.31 -3.98
CA GLN A 66 -0.07 -5.43 -5.02
C GLN A 66 0.45 -4.02 -4.88
N VAL A 67 0.44 -3.51 -3.65
CA VAL A 67 0.92 -2.16 -3.39
C VAL A 67 2.42 -2.06 -3.70
N ALA A 68 3.20 -3.02 -3.22
CA ALA A 68 4.63 -3.03 -3.49
C ALA A 68 4.90 -3.08 -4.98
N GLY A 69 4.11 -3.89 -5.70
CA GLY A 69 4.26 -3.99 -7.15
C GLY A 69 4.00 -2.67 -7.87
N LEU A 70 2.99 -1.93 -7.42
CA LEU A 70 2.70 -0.62 -8.01
C LEU A 70 3.80 0.37 -7.73
N ILE A 71 4.31 0.36 -6.49
CA ILE A 71 5.40 1.25 -6.13
C ILE A 71 6.62 0.98 -7.00
N ASP A 72 6.93 -0.29 -7.21
CA ASP A 72 8.07 -0.66 -8.04
C ASP A 72 7.84 -0.32 -9.51
N LYS A 73 6.64 -0.58 -9.99
CA LYS A 73 6.30 -0.33 -11.39
C LYS A 73 6.50 1.13 -11.77
N TYR A 74 6.10 2.03 -10.89
CA TYR A 74 6.15 3.45 -11.17
C TYR A 74 7.28 4.18 -10.46
N GLY A 75 8.09 3.47 -9.70
CA GLY A 75 9.20 4.09 -8.98
C GLY A 75 8.76 5.13 -7.97
N LEU A 76 7.70 4.84 -7.23
CA LEU A 76 7.06 5.85 -6.39
C LEU A 76 7.82 6.17 -5.10
N LEU A 77 8.67 5.27 -4.64
CA LEU A 77 9.49 5.50 -3.46
C LEU A 77 10.95 5.35 -3.81
N LYS A 78 11.36 6.09 -4.83
CA LYS A 78 12.72 6.00 -5.29
C LYS A 78 13.69 6.55 -4.28
N GLU A 79 14.76 5.82 -4.13
CA GLU A 79 15.87 6.27 -3.32
C GLU A 79 16.66 7.34 -4.02
N ARG A 80 17.23 8.22 -3.27
CA ARG A 80 17.97 9.26 -3.86
C ARG A 80 19.40 9.23 -3.55
#